data_b291e1e6dab47ce256c46cfe4876ad30
#
_entry.id   b291e1e6dab47ce256c46cfe4876ad30
#
_cell.length_a   1.000
_cell.length_b   1.000
_cell.length_c   1.000
_cell.angle_alpha   90.00
_cell.angle_beta   90.00
_cell.angle_gamma   90.00
#
_symmetry.space_group_name_H-M   'P 1'
#
loop_
_entity.id
_entity.type
_entity.pdbx_description
1 polymer ?
#
loop_
_entity_poly.entity_id
_entity_poly.type
_entity_poly.pdbx_seq_one_letter_code
_entity_poly.pdbx_strand_id
1 'polypeptide(L)'
;PVMSSAASDVYKRQLIGIARGGLPITDVLSRVFKLKCAYLAVESYSGEGTEDQQGDLVFSREMSSTVQDMKGNILLCDDLSDTGVTLNKSIDWLKKYPPLKGNIKEIKTAVLWKKKDSTFEPDFCAQRLDSNPWIVQPFEHYEEIKVQDLIKKHQKN
;
A
#
# COMPACT_ATOMS: atom_id res chain seq x y z
N PRO A 1 12.78 13.35 6.80
CA PRO A 1 11.84 14.39 7.22
C PRO A 1 10.53 13.74 7.68
N VAL A 2 10.27 13.91 8.95
CA VAL A 2 9.02 13.50 9.57
C VAL A 2 7.88 14.24 8.86
N MET A 3 6.79 13.55 8.54
CA MET A 3 5.59 14.21 8.04
C MET A 3 5.23 15.35 9.01
N SER A 4 5.29 16.58 8.53
CA SER A 4 5.07 17.75 9.38
C SER A 4 3.60 17.82 9.87
N SER A 5 3.37 18.48 10.98
CA SER A 5 2.01 18.70 11.50
C SER A 5 1.07 19.34 10.47
N ALA A 6 1.61 20.17 9.57
CA ALA A 6 0.85 20.77 8.47
C ALA A 6 0.33 19.73 7.47
N ALA A 7 1.11 18.68 7.16
CA ALA A 7 0.63 17.58 6.33
C ALA A 7 -0.52 16.83 7.03
N SER A 8 -0.46 16.67 8.35
CA SER A 8 -1.53 16.01 9.11
C SER A 8 -2.85 16.78 9.07
N ASP A 9 -2.83 18.11 9.01
CA ASP A 9 -4.05 18.92 9.00
C ASP A 9 -4.78 18.91 7.66
N VAL A 10 -4.03 18.83 6.56
CA VAL A 10 -4.58 18.77 5.19
C VAL A 10 -5.17 17.38 4.89
N TYR A 11 -4.58 16.31 5.45
CA TYR A 11 -4.95 14.92 5.15
C TYR A 11 -5.75 14.23 6.27
N LYS A 12 -6.31 14.98 7.20
CA LYS A 12 -7.07 14.49 8.37
C LYS A 12 -8.31 13.65 8.07
N ARG A 13 -8.54 13.16 6.86
CA ARG A 13 -9.82 12.52 6.59
C ARG A 13 -9.76 11.01 6.40
N GLN A 14 -8.85 10.46 5.58
CA GLN A 14 -8.84 9.01 5.35
C GLN A 14 -7.49 8.48 4.90
N LEU A 15 -7.15 7.31 5.42
CA LEU A 15 -6.02 6.51 4.97
C LEU A 15 -6.53 5.33 4.15
N ILE A 16 -5.87 5.03 3.05
CA ILE A 16 -6.10 3.80 2.28
C ILE A 16 -4.78 3.07 2.14
N GLY A 17 -4.71 1.86 2.67
CA GLY A 17 -3.55 0.99 2.53
C GLY A 17 -3.69 0.04 1.35
N ILE A 18 -2.63 -0.10 0.57
CA ILE A 18 -2.54 -1.14 -0.44
C ILE A 18 -2.14 -2.44 0.27
N ALA A 19 -3.02 -3.40 0.28
CA ALA A 19 -2.74 -4.69 0.90
C ALA A 19 -1.99 -5.57 -0.12
N ARG A 20 -1.00 -6.32 0.33
CA ARG A 20 -0.59 -6.62 1.72
C ARG A 20 0.50 -5.69 2.27
N GLY A 21 1.47 -5.27 1.44
CA GLY A 21 2.66 -4.52 1.86
C GLY A 21 2.34 -3.23 2.62
N GLY A 22 1.35 -2.48 2.18
CA GLY A 22 0.94 -1.23 2.81
C GLY A 22 0.14 -1.37 4.12
N LEU A 23 -0.23 -2.59 4.54
CA LEU A 23 -0.99 -2.79 5.79
C LEU A 23 -0.26 -2.26 7.03
N PRO A 24 1.01 -2.61 7.29
CA PRO A 24 1.71 -2.18 8.51
C PRO A 24 1.84 -0.65 8.61
N ILE A 25 2.26 0.01 7.54
CA ILE A 25 2.40 1.47 7.53
C ILE A 25 1.05 2.15 7.74
N THR A 26 -0.01 1.64 7.11
CA THR A 26 -1.35 2.21 7.22
C THR A 26 -1.88 2.07 8.65
N ASP A 27 -1.71 0.91 9.28
CA ASP A 27 -2.13 0.70 10.67
C ASP A 27 -1.40 1.66 11.61
N VAL A 28 -0.09 1.77 11.50
CA VAL A 28 0.71 2.70 12.33
C VAL A 28 0.25 4.15 12.14
N LEU A 29 0.11 4.61 10.89
CA LEU A 29 -0.33 5.98 10.61
C LEU A 29 -1.76 6.23 11.10
N SER A 30 -2.65 5.24 10.99
CA SER A 30 -4.02 5.36 11.49
C SER A 30 -4.08 5.62 13.00
N ARG A 31 -3.22 4.95 13.76
CA ARG A 31 -3.10 5.12 15.21
C ARG A 31 -2.48 6.46 15.58
N VAL A 32 -1.36 6.82 14.90
CA VAL A 32 -0.63 8.07 15.16
C VAL A 32 -1.51 9.29 14.89
N PHE A 33 -2.22 9.30 13.76
CA PHE A 33 -3.08 10.41 13.36
C PHE A 33 -4.51 10.30 13.84
N LYS A 34 -4.89 9.20 14.50
CA LYS A 34 -6.26 8.91 14.94
C LYS A 34 -7.27 8.99 13.80
N LEU A 35 -6.89 8.46 12.64
CA LEU A 35 -7.70 8.42 11.42
C LEU A 35 -8.27 7.04 11.18
N LYS A 36 -9.44 6.99 10.59
CA LYS A 36 -9.98 5.74 10.05
C LYS A 36 -9.20 5.33 8.79
N CYS A 37 -9.07 4.03 8.59
CA CYS A 37 -8.40 3.49 7.42
C CYS A 37 -9.29 2.51 6.66
N ALA A 38 -9.00 2.39 5.38
CA ALA A 38 -9.54 1.37 4.48
C ALA A 38 -8.40 0.63 3.81
N TYR A 39 -8.70 -0.52 3.23
CA TYR A 39 -7.69 -1.34 2.55
C TYR A 39 -8.17 -1.75 1.17
N LEU A 40 -7.29 -1.58 0.19
CA LEU A 40 -7.45 -2.00 -1.19
C LEU A 40 -6.52 -3.18 -1.45
N ALA A 41 -7.07 -4.36 -1.71
CA ALA A 41 -6.24 -5.49 -2.08
C ALA A 41 -5.83 -5.40 -3.56
N VAL A 42 -4.52 -5.51 -3.79
CA VAL A 42 -3.91 -5.49 -5.11
C VAL A 42 -2.90 -6.63 -5.19
N GLU A 43 -3.01 -7.45 -6.21
CA GLU A 43 -2.09 -8.57 -6.46
C GLU A 43 -1.54 -8.49 -7.86
N SER A 44 -0.27 -8.81 -8.03
CA SER A 44 0.29 -9.05 -9.36
C SER A 44 -0.07 -10.46 -9.80
N TYR A 45 -0.67 -10.57 -10.97
CA TYR A 45 -1.00 -11.86 -11.56
C TYR A 45 0.29 -12.53 -12.08
N SER A 46 0.73 -13.56 -11.38
CA SER A 46 1.77 -14.48 -11.84
C SER A 46 1.10 -15.74 -12.41
N GLY A 47 0.33 -15.58 -13.48
CA GLY A 47 -0.34 -16.71 -14.12
C GLY A 47 0.65 -17.66 -14.81
N GLU A 48 0.56 -18.94 -14.52
CA GLU A 48 1.07 -19.99 -15.39
C GLU A 48 0.21 -20.01 -16.67
N GLY A 49 0.58 -19.23 -17.66
CA GLY A 49 -0.10 -19.31 -18.94
C GLY A 49 0.02 -18.06 -19.79
N THR A 50 0.80 -18.18 -20.84
CA THR A 50 1.06 -17.24 -21.94
C THR A 50 1.84 -15.98 -21.56
N GLU A 51 2.93 -15.76 -22.29
CA GLU A 51 3.91 -14.68 -22.11
C GLU A 51 3.31 -13.26 -22.16
N ASP A 52 2.05 -13.10 -22.56
CA ASP A 52 1.37 -11.81 -22.74
C ASP A 52 0.66 -11.27 -21.50
N GLN A 53 0.61 -12.00 -20.37
CA GLN A 53 -0.08 -11.59 -19.15
C GLN A 53 0.82 -11.37 -17.93
N GLN A 54 2.12 -11.37 -18.11
CA GLN A 54 3.08 -11.13 -17.06
C GLN A 54 3.06 -9.65 -16.67
N GLY A 55 2.46 -9.31 -15.54
CA GLY A 55 2.47 -7.96 -14.97
C GLY A 55 1.12 -7.25 -14.84
N ASP A 56 0.01 -7.91 -15.16
CA ASP A 56 -1.30 -7.33 -14.88
C ASP A 56 -1.63 -7.37 -13.39
N LEU A 57 -2.05 -6.22 -12.88
CA LEU A 57 -2.50 -6.09 -11.50
C LEU A 57 -3.99 -6.44 -11.41
N VAL A 58 -4.31 -7.30 -10.47
CA VAL A 58 -5.69 -7.63 -10.10
C VAL A 58 -6.07 -6.82 -8.87
N PHE A 59 -7.15 -6.07 -8.98
CA PHE A 59 -7.72 -5.28 -7.90
C PHE A 59 -8.92 -5.99 -7.30
N SER A 60 -9.08 -5.87 -5.99
CA SER A 60 -10.34 -6.28 -5.35
C SER A 60 -11.51 -5.48 -5.94
N ARG A 61 -12.69 -6.10 -5.97
CA ARG A 61 -13.90 -5.41 -6.47
C ARG A 61 -14.32 -4.27 -5.57
N GLU A 62 -14.05 -4.41 -4.27
CA GLU A 62 -14.40 -3.44 -3.24
C GLU A 62 -13.25 -3.26 -2.26
N MET A 63 -13.23 -2.12 -1.58
CA MET A 63 -12.33 -1.87 -0.47
C MET A 63 -12.96 -2.33 0.84
N SER A 64 -12.14 -2.87 1.75
CA SER A 64 -12.52 -3.08 3.13
C SER A 64 -12.49 -1.74 3.87
N SER A 65 -13.64 -1.25 4.32
CA SER A 65 -13.74 0.03 5.04
C SER A 65 -14.85 0.01 6.07
N THR A 66 -14.61 0.68 7.20
CA THR A 66 -15.65 1.00 8.20
C THR A 66 -16.24 2.40 7.99
N VAL A 67 -15.77 3.13 7.00
CA VAL A 67 -16.23 4.47 6.63
C VAL A 67 -17.33 4.34 5.60
N GLN A 68 -18.55 4.75 5.93
CA GLN A 68 -19.67 4.70 5.01
C GLN A 68 -19.55 5.70 3.86
N ASP A 69 -19.17 6.93 4.19
CA ASP A 69 -19.01 8.02 3.21
C ASP A 69 -17.55 8.43 3.11
N MET A 70 -16.81 7.76 2.24
CA MET A 70 -15.44 8.15 1.94
C MET A 70 -15.43 9.35 1.01
N LYS A 71 -14.85 10.47 1.45
CA LYS A 71 -14.80 11.71 0.68
C LYS A 71 -13.63 12.61 1.10
N GLY A 72 -13.27 13.52 0.24
CA GLY A 72 -12.27 14.56 0.51
C GLY A 72 -10.85 14.11 0.22
N ASN A 73 -9.91 14.37 1.13
CA ASN A 73 -8.50 14.06 0.93
C ASN A 73 -8.20 12.63 1.34
N ILE A 74 -7.42 11.93 0.52
CA ILE A 74 -6.99 10.55 0.73
C ILE A 74 -5.48 10.51 0.79
N LEU A 75 -4.93 9.78 1.76
CA LEU A 75 -3.55 9.36 1.78
C LEU A 75 -3.49 7.86 1.44
N LEU A 76 -2.98 7.56 0.26
CA LEU A 76 -2.75 6.19 -0.21
C LEU A 76 -1.37 5.73 0.27
N CYS A 77 -1.34 4.64 1.03
CA CYS A 77 -0.13 4.12 1.68
C CYS A 77 0.28 2.78 1.10
N ASP A 78 1.58 2.64 0.84
CA ASP A 78 2.21 1.38 0.49
C ASP A 78 3.58 1.27 1.19
N ASP A 79 4.18 0.10 1.25
CA ASP A 79 5.50 -0.07 1.83
C ASP A 79 6.61 0.38 0.86
N LEU A 80 6.45 0.07 -0.42
CA LEU A 80 7.50 0.21 -1.42
C LEU A 80 6.97 0.73 -2.76
N SER A 81 7.63 1.73 -3.31
CA SER A 81 7.54 2.08 -4.72
C SER A 81 8.68 1.44 -5.49
N ASP A 82 8.45 0.22 -6.01
CA ASP A 82 9.43 -0.53 -6.80
C ASP A 82 9.52 0.02 -8.23
N THR A 83 8.55 -0.29 -9.07
CA THR A 83 8.41 0.28 -10.42
C THR A 83 7.48 1.50 -10.45
N GLY A 84 6.60 1.63 -9.47
CA GLY A 84 5.58 2.65 -9.38
C GLY A 84 4.24 2.29 -10.05
N VAL A 85 4.18 1.15 -10.74
CA VAL A 85 2.99 0.71 -11.48
C VAL A 85 1.79 0.51 -10.54
N THR A 86 2.00 -0.13 -9.39
CA THR A 86 0.94 -0.39 -8.40
C THR A 86 0.31 0.90 -7.92
N LEU A 87 1.12 1.88 -7.53
CA LEU A 87 0.63 3.19 -7.05
C LEU A 87 -0.15 3.93 -8.14
N ASN A 88 0.38 4.00 -9.37
CA ASN A 88 -0.32 4.65 -10.48
C ASN A 88 -1.68 4.00 -10.76
N LYS A 89 -1.72 2.68 -10.92
CA LYS A 89 -2.97 1.95 -11.20
C LYS A 89 -3.95 2.02 -10.02
N SER A 90 -3.47 2.05 -8.77
CA SER A 90 -4.32 2.21 -7.59
C SER A 90 -4.98 3.59 -7.52
N ILE A 91 -4.26 4.64 -7.86
CA ILE A 91 -4.82 6.00 -7.97
C ILE A 91 -5.93 6.04 -9.03
N ASP A 92 -5.68 5.45 -10.20
CA ASP A 92 -6.66 5.39 -11.28
C ASP A 92 -7.88 4.57 -10.91
N TRP A 93 -7.69 3.46 -10.19
CA TRP A 93 -8.78 2.65 -9.66
C TRP A 93 -9.63 3.44 -8.66
N LEU A 94 -9.00 4.12 -7.70
CA LEU A 94 -9.70 4.93 -6.68
C LEU A 94 -10.54 6.04 -7.32
N LYS A 95 -10.04 6.71 -8.34
CA LYS A 95 -10.79 7.75 -9.07
C LYS A 95 -12.02 7.21 -9.78
N LYS A 96 -12.01 5.94 -10.17
CA LYS A 96 -13.11 5.26 -10.87
C LYS A 96 -14.06 4.51 -9.93
N TYR A 97 -13.63 4.24 -8.69
CA TYR A 97 -14.38 3.48 -7.72
C TYR A 97 -15.70 4.18 -7.36
N PRO A 98 -16.88 3.56 -7.61
CA PRO A 98 -18.16 4.26 -7.53
C PRO A 98 -18.43 4.97 -6.20
N PRO A 99 -18.12 4.38 -5.01
CA PRO A 99 -18.34 5.07 -3.73
C PRO A 99 -17.47 6.32 -3.54
N LEU A 100 -16.36 6.45 -4.27
CA LEU A 100 -15.44 7.59 -4.21
C LEU A 100 -15.59 8.56 -5.37
N LYS A 101 -16.20 8.13 -6.46
CA LYS A 101 -16.29 8.90 -7.70
C LYS A 101 -17.00 10.23 -7.45
N GLY A 102 -16.31 11.34 -7.77
CA GLY A 102 -16.81 12.68 -7.55
C GLY A 102 -16.70 13.21 -6.12
N ASN A 103 -16.28 12.35 -5.16
CA ASN A 103 -16.14 12.73 -3.76
C ASN A 103 -14.69 12.96 -3.32
N ILE A 104 -13.72 12.57 -4.14
CA ILE A 104 -12.29 12.76 -3.87
C ILE A 104 -11.91 14.19 -4.24
N LYS A 105 -11.28 14.89 -3.30
CA LYS A 105 -10.67 16.21 -3.54
C LYS A 105 -9.23 16.06 -4.01
N GLU A 106 -8.46 15.23 -3.31
CA GLU A 106 -7.06 15.01 -3.59
C GLU A 106 -6.65 13.62 -3.12
N ILE A 107 -5.73 12.97 -3.86
CA ILE A 107 -5.04 11.77 -3.44
C ILE A 107 -3.56 12.11 -3.33
N LYS A 108 -3.01 11.90 -2.14
CA LYS A 108 -1.58 11.91 -1.87
C LYS A 108 -1.09 10.51 -1.57
N THR A 109 0.18 10.28 -1.74
CA THR A 109 0.81 8.96 -1.59
C THR A 109 1.89 8.98 -0.54
N ALA A 110 1.99 7.90 0.25
CA ALA A 110 3.04 7.72 1.24
C ALA A 110 3.63 6.32 1.12
N VAL A 111 4.97 6.24 1.07
CA VAL A 111 5.70 4.97 1.06
C VAL A 111 6.86 5.01 2.04
N LEU A 112 7.29 3.83 2.51
CA LEU A 112 8.52 3.72 3.29
C LEU A 112 9.74 3.86 2.39
N TRP A 113 9.76 3.15 1.26
CA TRP A 113 10.90 3.16 0.35
C TRP A 113 10.47 3.45 -1.09
N LYS A 114 11.33 4.20 -1.78
CA LYS A 114 11.28 4.36 -3.23
C LYS A 114 12.58 3.86 -3.82
N LYS A 115 12.52 2.89 -4.72
CA LYS A 115 13.68 2.41 -5.47
C LYS A 115 14.10 3.43 -6.53
N LYS A 116 15.38 3.37 -6.92
CA LYS A 116 15.96 4.29 -7.90
C LYS A 116 15.19 4.34 -9.21
N ASP A 117 14.85 3.18 -9.75
CA ASP A 117 14.22 3.06 -11.07
C ASP A 117 12.69 3.18 -11.04
N SER A 118 12.11 3.43 -9.86
CA SER A 118 10.68 3.70 -9.79
C SER A 118 10.30 4.95 -10.57
N THR A 119 9.39 4.80 -11.51
CA THR A 119 8.86 5.90 -12.34
C THR A 119 7.82 6.76 -11.62
N PHE A 120 7.40 6.32 -10.43
CA PHE A 120 6.42 7.04 -9.61
C PHE A 120 7.12 7.89 -8.56
N GLU A 121 6.74 9.15 -8.43
CA GLU A 121 7.23 10.03 -7.37
C GLU A 121 6.17 10.15 -6.27
N PRO A 122 6.33 9.47 -5.12
CA PRO A 122 5.41 9.58 -4.01
C PRO A 122 5.48 10.95 -3.34
N ASP A 123 4.34 11.47 -2.88
CA ASP A 123 4.29 12.76 -2.17
C ASP A 123 5.08 12.71 -0.85
N PHE A 124 5.02 11.57 -0.17
CA PHE A 124 5.75 11.32 1.06
C PHE A 124 6.54 10.02 0.93
N CYS A 125 7.83 10.08 1.18
CA CYS A 125 8.73 8.94 1.14
C CYS A 125 9.68 9.01 2.33
N ALA A 126 9.74 7.96 3.14
CA ALA A 126 10.63 7.93 4.29
C ALA A 126 12.09 7.81 3.84
N GLN A 127 12.38 6.96 2.85
CA GLN A 127 13.72 6.76 2.33
C GLN A 127 13.71 6.53 0.82
N ARG A 128 14.48 7.34 0.09
CA ARG A 128 14.81 7.10 -1.32
C ARG A 128 16.10 6.30 -1.39
N LEU A 129 16.10 5.28 -2.23
CA LEU A 129 17.24 4.39 -2.44
C LEU A 129 17.99 4.78 -3.71
N ASP A 130 19.31 4.77 -3.64
CA ASP A 130 20.18 5.07 -4.79
C ASP A 130 20.40 3.87 -5.72
N SER A 131 19.75 2.76 -5.43
CA SER A 131 19.81 1.50 -6.17
C SER A 131 18.47 0.77 -6.10
N ASN A 132 18.40 -0.44 -6.67
CA ASN A 132 17.23 -1.28 -6.67
C ASN A 132 17.44 -2.59 -5.87
N PRO A 133 17.79 -2.51 -4.58
CA PRO A 133 18.01 -3.72 -3.79
C PRO A 133 16.71 -4.49 -3.60
N TRP A 134 16.84 -5.79 -3.36
CA TRP A 134 15.74 -6.54 -2.75
C TRP A 134 15.58 -6.07 -1.29
N ILE A 135 14.36 -5.67 -0.92
CA ILE A 135 14.06 -5.23 0.44
C ILE A 135 13.38 -6.38 1.16
N VAL A 136 14.06 -6.95 2.14
CA VAL A 136 13.52 -8.02 2.97
C VAL A 136 12.61 -7.40 4.03
N GLN A 137 11.33 -7.61 3.88
CA GLN A 137 10.33 -7.17 4.86
C GLN A 137 10.29 -8.11 6.08
N PRO A 138 9.95 -7.62 7.27
CA PRO A 138 9.89 -8.44 8.49
C PRO A 138 8.96 -9.66 8.39
N PHE A 139 7.99 -9.59 7.51
CA PHE A 139 6.99 -10.64 7.30
C PHE A 139 7.28 -11.54 6.09
N GLU A 140 8.28 -11.21 5.26
CA GLU A 140 8.55 -11.92 4.00
C GLU A 140 8.97 -13.38 4.22
N HIS A 141 9.69 -13.66 5.30
CA HIS A 141 10.08 -15.04 5.61
C HIS A 141 8.89 -15.98 5.88
N TYR A 142 7.71 -15.43 6.18
CA TYR A 142 6.49 -16.23 6.31
C TYR A 142 5.90 -16.68 4.97
N GLU A 143 6.32 -16.11 3.87
CA GLU A 143 5.91 -16.53 2.54
C GLU A 143 6.57 -17.85 2.12
N GLU A 144 7.76 -18.13 2.62
CA GLU A 144 8.55 -19.32 2.30
C GLU A 144 8.45 -20.43 3.36
N ILE A 145 8.11 -20.09 4.59
CA ILE A 145 8.12 -21.04 5.69
C ILE A 145 6.90 -21.97 5.66
N LYS A 146 7.16 -23.28 5.78
CA LYS A 146 6.07 -24.26 5.90
C LYS A 146 5.50 -24.28 7.31
N VAL A 147 4.20 -24.48 7.43
CA VAL A 147 3.49 -24.54 8.73
C VAL A 147 4.12 -25.60 9.65
N GLN A 148 4.56 -26.74 9.08
CA GLN A 148 5.22 -27.80 9.85
C GLN A 148 6.53 -27.35 10.51
N ASP A 149 7.26 -26.44 9.88
CA ASP A 149 8.54 -25.92 10.41
C ASP A 149 8.28 -24.93 11.55
N LEU A 150 7.19 -24.14 11.46
CA LEU A 150 6.73 -23.31 12.57
C LEU A 150 6.35 -24.15 13.80
N ILE A 151 5.60 -25.24 13.60
CA ILE A 151 5.19 -26.15 14.68
C ILE A 151 6.43 -26.75 15.36
N LYS A 152 7.40 -27.26 14.58
CA LYS A 152 8.64 -27.83 15.13
C LYS A 152 9.44 -26.81 15.94
N LYS A 153 9.49 -25.55 15.51
CA LYS A 153 10.20 -24.49 16.22
C LYS A 153 9.59 -24.19 17.59
N HIS A 154 8.27 -24.26 17.72
CA HIS A 154 7.56 -24.01 18.98
C HIS A 154 7.48 -25.22 19.90
N GLN A 155 7.69 -26.44 19.41
CA GLN A 155 7.73 -27.66 20.24
C GLN A 155 9.08 -27.86 20.95
N LYS A 156 10.11 -27.07 20.62
CA LYS A 156 11.46 -27.16 21.25
C LYS A 156 11.66 -26.16 22.40
N ASN A 157 10.65 -25.39 22.73
CA ASN A 157 10.58 -24.53 23.93
C ASN A 157 9.54 -25.04 24.90
#